data_8710db86a385f271342396d94ef0f090
#
_entry.id   8710db86a385f271342396d94ef0f090
#
_cell.length_a   1.000
_cell.length_b   1.000
_cell.length_c   1.000
_cell.angle_alpha   90.00
_cell.angle_beta   90.00
_cell.angle_gamma   90.00
#
_symmetry.space_group_name_H-M   'P 1'
#
loop_
_entity.id
_entity.type
_entity.pdbx_description
1 polymer ?
#
loop_
_entity_poly.entity_id
_entity_poly.type
_entity_poly.pdbx_seq_one_letter_code
_entity_poly.pdbx_strand_id
1 'polypeptide(L)'
;MECERDVLVSPTTEVPVLEGQVVTAIRTLAGRGVGKKAIAREVGVAVNTVRRYLRQPIAPGHQVRPAARRLTDDRRGEARTLYEGPAAGNAVVVQRLLAERGCTMSVRTIERAVADIRRAQRVAALATVRVETAPGDQLQIDFGQKRLQIAGVRVRIFLLVAVLSYSRRLFVKAFLNERGDDWREGIAAAFAHFGGVPRTLLGDNARALVLGRDRATGTVSFHPAYLAFCRDWDVQPRACAPYRARTKGKTEAGVKYVKRNALADQAFDSVGALEQYLAEWMTIADQRRHGTTREAPIVRFEREERAALGVLPSRALPRRTQRLRRRVALDAFVDVDTVRYSVPHRLVRDHVEVVVEDHHVRIFHGIELVATHARSAEPFARVVDMAHYAGLWRSALDDAPTSGLAVLGRALTDYAAVVDGGQ
;
A
#
# COMPACT_ATOMS: atom_id res chain seq x y z
N MET A 1 36.82 14.42 36.51
CA MET A 1 36.96 13.19 37.35
C MET A 1 36.92 11.99 36.41
N GLU A 2 38.06 11.36 36.35
CA GLU A 2 38.48 10.40 35.32
C GLU A 2 37.63 9.14 35.27
N CYS A 3 37.09 8.87 34.11
CA CYS A 3 36.41 7.61 33.75
C CYS A 3 37.45 6.54 33.35
N GLU A 4 38.63 6.54 33.96
CA GLU A 4 39.75 5.79 33.43
C GLU A 4 40.12 4.50 34.16
N ARG A 5 39.43 4.08 35.21
CA ARG A 5 39.82 2.89 35.94
C ARG A 5 38.67 2.04 36.46
N ASP A 6 37.86 1.50 35.59
CA ASP A 6 37.16 0.28 35.94
C ASP A 6 37.66 -0.88 35.06
N VAL A 7 38.66 -1.49 35.55
CA VAL A 7 39.43 -2.57 34.97
C VAL A 7 38.68 -3.89 35.14
N LEU A 8 38.23 -4.45 34.08
CA LEU A 8 38.61 -5.70 33.45
C LEU A 8 39.04 -6.87 34.36
N VAL A 9 38.16 -7.81 34.54
CA VAL A 9 38.54 -9.21 34.77
C VAL A 9 38.20 -9.98 33.50
N SER A 10 39.25 -10.52 32.87
CA SER A 10 39.13 -11.23 31.61
C SER A 10 39.26 -12.74 31.82
N PRO A 11 38.40 -13.55 31.22
CA PRO A 11 38.79 -14.88 30.80
C PRO A 11 39.37 -14.82 29.39
N THR A 12 40.57 -15.26 29.21
CA THR A 12 41.26 -15.48 27.94
C THR A 12 40.51 -16.59 27.19
N THR A 13 39.77 -16.23 26.14
CA THR A 13 39.20 -17.24 25.24
C THR A 13 40.27 -17.54 24.18
N GLU A 14 40.98 -18.62 24.37
CA GLU A 14 41.90 -19.14 23.36
C GLU A 14 41.11 -19.53 22.11
N VAL A 15 41.43 -18.90 20.98
CA VAL A 15 40.99 -19.39 19.68
C VAL A 15 41.89 -20.54 19.30
N PRO A 16 41.38 -21.74 19.05
CA PRO A 16 42.22 -22.86 18.70
C PRO A 16 43.03 -22.51 17.46
N VAL A 17 44.33 -22.42 17.64
CA VAL A 17 45.30 -22.30 16.55
C VAL A 17 45.56 -23.73 16.09
N LEU A 18 45.50 -23.94 14.77
CA LEU A 18 45.82 -25.26 14.23
C LEU A 18 47.23 -25.68 14.65
N GLU A 19 47.39 -26.96 15.01
CA GLU A 19 48.69 -27.53 15.33
C GLU A 19 49.67 -27.28 14.20
N GLY A 20 50.96 -27.08 14.53
CA GLY A 20 51.99 -26.76 13.58
C GLY A 20 52.08 -27.74 12.42
N GLN A 21 51.82 -29.02 12.69
CA GLN A 21 51.79 -30.11 11.69
C GLN A 21 50.71 -29.88 10.63
N VAL A 22 49.52 -29.45 11.05
CA VAL A 22 48.38 -29.15 10.14
C VAL A 22 48.70 -27.97 9.24
N VAL A 23 49.32 -26.92 9.77
CA VAL A 23 49.74 -25.74 9.00
C VAL A 23 50.84 -26.11 8.00
N THR A 24 51.78 -26.97 8.40
CA THR A 24 52.83 -27.49 7.50
C THR A 24 52.23 -28.33 6.38
N ALA A 25 51.24 -29.18 6.67
CA ALA A 25 50.53 -29.98 5.67
C ALA A 25 49.81 -29.11 4.65
N ILE A 26 49.09 -28.05 5.11
CA ILE A 26 48.42 -27.09 4.24
C ILE A 26 49.40 -26.45 3.24
N ARG A 27 50.59 -26.05 3.72
CA ARG A 27 51.58 -25.38 2.87
C ARG A 27 52.28 -26.36 1.91
N THR A 28 52.58 -27.57 2.36
CA THR A 28 53.21 -28.62 1.54
C THR A 28 52.27 -29.02 0.39
N LEU A 29 50.98 -29.24 0.68
CA LEU A 29 49.99 -29.58 -0.34
C LEU A 29 49.78 -28.43 -1.33
N ALA A 30 49.75 -27.20 -0.84
CA ALA A 30 49.65 -26.02 -1.72
C ALA A 30 50.89 -25.88 -2.62
N GLY A 31 52.09 -26.11 -2.09
CA GLY A 31 53.35 -26.14 -2.86
C GLY A 31 53.37 -27.22 -3.95
N ARG A 32 52.64 -28.30 -3.76
CA ARG A 32 52.43 -29.37 -4.74
C ARG A 32 51.31 -29.07 -5.76
N GLY A 33 50.71 -27.86 -5.75
CA GLY A 33 49.68 -27.45 -6.69
C GLY A 33 48.28 -27.95 -6.34
N VAL A 34 48.07 -28.55 -5.15
CA VAL A 34 46.74 -29.02 -4.74
C VAL A 34 45.80 -27.84 -4.49
N GLY A 35 44.61 -27.91 -5.05
CA GLY A 35 43.61 -26.83 -4.95
C GLY A 35 43.08 -26.65 -3.51
N LYS A 36 42.81 -25.43 -3.08
CA LYS A 36 42.40 -25.05 -1.70
C LYS A 36 41.21 -25.83 -1.15
N LYS A 37 40.27 -26.25 -1.99
CA LYS A 37 39.12 -27.09 -1.59
C LYS A 37 39.54 -28.54 -1.31
N ALA A 38 40.48 -29.07 -2.08
CA ALA A 38 41.05 -30.41 -1.88
C ALA A 38 41.86 -30.45 -0.60
N ILE A 39 42.74 -29.45 -0.37
CA ILE A 39 43.52 -29.30 0.86
C ILE A 39 42.60 -29.24 2.09
N ALA A 40 41.50 -28.45 2.01
CA ALA A 40 40.53 -28.32 3.11
C ALA A 40 39.90 -29.67 3.47
N ARG A 41 39.58 -30.48 2.47
CA ARG A 41 39.00 -31.82 2.66
C ARG A 41 40.04 -32.82 3.25
N GLU A 42 41.26 -32.81 2.74
CA GLU A 42 42.31 -33.73 3.15
C GLU A 42 42.80 -33.45 4.58
N VAL A 43 42.87 -32.18 4.94
CA VAL A 43 43.35 -31.76 6.27
C VAL A 43 42.23 -31.61 7.30
N GLY A 44 40.95 -31.76 6.89
CA GLY A 44 39.80 -31.69 7.78
C GLY A 44 39.49 -30.27 8.31
N VAL A 45 39.80 -29.21 7.55
CA VAL A 45 39.61 -27.82 7.97
C VAL A 45 38.75 -27.02 6.96
N ALA A 46 38.14 -25.92 7.39
CA ALA A 46 37.38 -25.08 6.51
C ALA A 46 38.27 -24.42 5.43
N VAL A 47 37.75 -24.26 4.20
CA VAL A 47 38.45 -23.63 3.07
C VAL A 47 38.95 -22.23 3.41
N ASN A 48 38.20 -21.46 4.21
CA ASN A 48 38.62 -20.15 4.66
C ASN A 48 39.83 -20.21 5.63
N THR A 49 39.95 -21.27 6.39
CA THR A 49 41.12 -21.54 7.25
C THR A 49 42.37 -21.81 6.37
N VAL A 50 42.24 -22.64 5.34
CA VAL A 50 43.31 -22.86 4.36
C VAL A 50 43.72 -21.54 3.70
N ARG A 51 42.77 -20.72 3.23
CA ARG A 51 43.06 -19.40 2.63
C ARG A 51 43.82 -18.50 3.60
N ARG A 52 43.43 -18.46 4.86
CA ARG A 52 44.08 -17.66 5.90
C ARG A 52 45.55 -18.06 6.09
N TYR A 53 45.86 -19.35 6.26
CA TYR A 53 47.20 -19.82 6.49
C TYR A 53 48.11 -19.78 5.27
N LEU A 54 47.54 -19.75 4.07
CA LEU A 54 48.31 -19.52 2.84
C LEU A 54 48.63 -18.04 2.59
N ARG A 55 47.85 -17.10 3.16
CA ARG A 55 48.11 -15.66 3.05
C ARG A 55 49.10 -15.13 4.10
N GLN A 56 49.27 -15.82 5.21
CA GLN A 56 50.16 -15.38 6.30
C GLN A 56 51.56 -15.91 6.12
N PRO A 57 52.61 -15.07 6.00
CA PRO A 57 53.99 -15.50 5.83
C PRO A 57 54.63 -15.98 7.12
N ILE A 58 54.04 -15.84 8.29
CA ILE A 58 54.63 -16.01 9.60
C ILE A 58 54.15 -17.32 10.28
N ALA A 59 55.06 -18.00 11.01
CA ALA A 59 54.76 -19.18 11.83
C ALA A 59 53.61 -18.90 12.83
N PRO A 60 52.82 -19.92 13.15
CA PRO A 60 51.68 -19.74 14.05
C PRO A 60 52.16 -19.45 15.48
N GLY A 61 52.17 -18.17 15.81
CA GLY A 61 52.15 -17.76 17.21
C GLY A 61 50.71 -17.70 17.71
N HIS A 62 50.49 -18.00 18.96
CA HIS A 62 49.21 -17.77 19.61
C HIS A 62 48.82 -16.28 19.46
N GLN A 63 47.87 -15.97 18.58
CA GLN A 63 47.24 -14.64 18.57
C GLN A 63 46.28 -14.58 19.74
N VAL A 64 46.75 -14.10 20.87
CA VAL A 64 45.88 -13.70 21.97
C VAL A 64 45.02 -12.56 21.46
N ARG A 65 43.73 -12.79 21.17
CA ARG A 65 42.82 -11.70 20.96
C ARG A 65 42.70 -10.93 22.27
N PRO A 66 42.90 -9.60 22.24
CA PRO A 66 42.64 -8.80 23.43
C PRO A 66 41.23 -9.11 23.92
N ALA A 67 41.10 -9.39 25.22
CA ALA A 67 39.82 -9.67 25.85
C ALA A 67 38.82 -8.60 25.48
N ALA A 68 37.65 -9.02 24.99
CA ALA A 68 36.60 -8.07 24.66
C ALA A 68 36.27 -7.29 25.94
N ARG A 69 36.40 -5.95 25.91
CA ARG A 69 35.98 -5.08 27.02
C ARG A 69 34.53 -5.39 27.36
N ARG A 70 34.29 -6.01 28.49
CA ARG A 70 32.94 -6.23 29.04
C ARG A 70 32.50 -4.97 29.77
N LEU A 71 31.26 -4.58 29.55
CA LEU A 71 30.62 -3.54 30.38
C LEU A 71 30.53 -4.01 31.80
N THR A 72 30.86 -3.13 32.75
CA THR A 72 30.53 -3.32 34.17
C THR A 72 29.00 -3.42 34.32
N ASP A 73 28.55 -4.11 35.37
CA ASP A 73 27.09 -4.29 35.57
C ASP A 73 26.38 -2.95 35.79
N ASP A 74 27.02 -1.97 36.44
CA ASP A 74 26.50 -0.62 36.62
C ASP A 74 26.29 0.10 35.27
N ARG A 75 27.28 0.07 34.40
CA ARG A 75 27.17 0.69 33.06
C ARG A 75 26.15 -0.02 32.17
N ARG A 76 26.00 -1.31 32.35
CA ARG A 76 24.96 -2.06 31.66
C ARG A 76 23.59 -1.66 32.18
N GLY A 77 23.42 -1.53 33.51
CA GLY A 77 22.20 -1.05 34.15
C GLY A 77 21.82 0.35 33.67
N GLU A 78 22.76 1.28 33.64
CA GLU A 78 22.55 2.64 33.15
C GLU A 78 22.10 2.67 31.68
N ALA A 79 22.78 1.92 30.81
CA ALA A 79 22.42 1.83 29.39
C ALA A 79 21.00 1.26 29.19
N ARG A 80 20.61 0.29 30.02
CA ARG A 80 19.25 -0.32 30.00
C ARG A 80 18.19 0.67 30.44
N THR A 81 18.42 1.37 31.54
CA THR A 81 17.50 2.40 32.05
C THR A 81 17.28 3.51 31.02
N LEU A 82 18.35 3.99 30.40
CA LEU A 82 18.25 4.98 29.34
C LEU A 82 17.52 4.45 28.11
N TYR A 83 17.74 3.20 27.75
CA TYR A 83 17.10 2.54 26.60
C TYR A 83 15.58 2.39 26.78
N GLU A 84 15.13 1.97 27.97
CA GLU A 84 13.72 1.81 28.29
C GLU A 84 13.00 3.14 28.55
N GLY A 85 13.73 4.14 29.06
CA GLY A 85 13.23 5.47 29.38
C GLY A 85 13.40 6.50 28.25
N PRO A 86 14.29 7.49 28.42
CA PRO A 86 14.36 8.68 27.55
C PRO A 86 14.78 8.37 26.12
N ALA A 87 15.48 7.28 25.87
CA ALA A 87 15.89 6.89 24.52
C ALA A 87 14.81 6.13 23.74
N ALA A 88 13.69 5.74 24.39
CA ALA A 88 12.56 5.07 23.75
C ALA A 88 12.96 3.92 22.81
N GLY A 89 13.92 3.10 23.21
CA GLY A 89 14.38 1.95 22.44
C GLY A 89 15.43 2.24 21.36
N ASN A 90 16.01 3.45 21.33
CA ASN A 90 17.02 3.84 20.33
C ASN A 90 18.43 3.83 20.90
N ALA A 91 19.26 2.84 20.49
CA ALA A 91 20.62 2.67 20.97
C ALA A 91 21.56 3.86 20.62
N VAL A 92 21.30 4.59 19.53
CA VAL A 92 22.08 5.78 19.15
C VAL A 92 21.80 6.94 20.11
N VAL A 93 20.53 7.09 20.54
CA VAL A 93 20.16 8.09 21.55
C VAL A 93 20.79 7.74 22.90
N VAL A 94 20.79 6.46 23.28
CA VAL A 94 21.49 5.99 24.50
C VAL A 94 22.97 6.34 24.44
N GLN A 95 23.63 6.13 23.28
CA GLN A 95 25.05 6.49 23.11
C GLN A 95 25.28 7.98 23.38
N ARG A 96 24.45 8.84 22.80
CA ARG A 96 24.54 10.30 23.00
C ARG A 96 24.35 10.67 24.48
N LEU A 97 23.29 10.15 25.12
CA LEU A 97 22.99 10.43 26.53
C LEU A 97 24.09 9.94 27.47
N LEU A 98 24.76 8.83 27.15
CA LEU A 98 25.91 8.33 27.91
C LEU A 98 27.15 9.20 27.68
N ALA A 99 27.37 9.67 26.44
CA ALA A 99 28.46 10.58 26.13
C ALA A 99 28.33 11.93 26.85
N GLU A 100 27.14 12.48 26.96
CA GLU A 100 26.81 13.68 27.75
C GLU A 100 27.13 13.51 29.24
N ARG A 101 27.16 12.27 29.75
CA ARG A 101 27.53 11.90 31.12
C ARG A 101 29.00 11.43 31.24
N GLY A 102 29.82 11.73 30.25
CA GLY A 102 31.25 11.40 30.23
C GLY A 102 31.55 9.93 29.96
N CYS A 103 30.57 9.13 29.48
CA CYS A 103 30.75 7.72 29.20
C CYS A 103 30.68 7.42 27.69
N THR A 104 31.84 7.13 27.06
CA THR A 104 31.92 6.86 25.63
C THR A 104 31.80 5.36 25.38
N MET A 105 30.73 4.93 24.72
CA MET A 105 30.52 3.53 24.32
C MET A 105 30.12 3.45 22.84
N SER A 106 30.49 2.33 22.20
CA SER A 106 30.02 2.09 20.84
C SER A 106 28.55 1.66 20.83
N VAL A 107 27.80 2.06 19.79
CA VAL A 107 26.40 1.62 19.61
C VAL A 107 26.29 0.10 19.67
N ARG A 108 27.24 -0.63 19.08
CA ARG A 108 27.28 -2.10 19.13
C ARG A 108 27.41 -2.67 20.53
N THR A 109 28.11 -1.96 21.42
CA THR A 109 28.25 -2.38 22.84
C THR A 109 26.93 -2.18 23.56
N ILE A 110 26.24 -1.04 23.31
CA ILE A 110 24.92 -0.74 23.86
C ILE A 110 23.89 -1.75 23.34
N GLU A 111 23.88 -2.04 22.03
CA GLU A 111 22.98 -3.03 21.45
C GLU A 111 23.13 -4.42 22.08
N ARG A 112 24.36 -4.83 22.43
CA ARG A 112 24.60 -6.08 23.16
C ARG A 112 24.08 -6.02 24.58
N ALA A 113 24.24 -4.87 25.27
CA ALA A 113 23.77 -4.67 26.63
C ALA A 113 22.24 -4.75 26.77
N VAL A 114 21.50 -4.34 25.70
CA VAL A 114 20.05 -4.31 25.66
C VAL A 114 19.42 -5.42 24.79
N ALA A 115 20.22 -6.39 24.38
CA ALA A 115 19.78 -7.41 23.42
C ALA A 115 18.63 -8.27 23.95
N ASP A 116 18.63 -8.57 25.24
CA ASP A 116 17.57 -9.31 25.95
C ASP A 116 16.28 -8.48 26.03
N ILE A 117 16.37 -7.18 26.35
CA ILE A 117 15.22 -6.25 26.35
C ILE A 117 14.61 -6.19 24.94
N ARG A 118 15.44 -6.00 23.90
CA ARG A 118 14.98 -6.00 22.50
C ARG A 118 14.32 -7.33 22.14
N ARG A 119 14.86 -8.44 22.59
CA ARG A 119 14.30 -9.77 22.35
C ARG A 119 12.95 -9.91 23.06
N ALA A 120 12.86 -9.52 24.34
CA ALA A 120 11.61 -9.55 25.11
C ALA A 120 10.54 -8.65 24.48
N GLN A 121 10.91 -7.41 24.10
CA GLN A 121 10.01 -6.49 23.38
C GLN A 121 9.55 -7.07 22.04
N ARG A 122 10.45 -7.73 21.27
CA ARG A 122 10.10 -8.40 20.02
C ARG A 122 9.16 -9.57 20.26
N VAL A 123 9.39 -10.38 21.29
CA VAL A 123 8.52 -11.51 21.67
C VAL A 123 7.16 -10.99 22.13
N ALA A 124 7.15 -9.99 23.03
CA ALA A 124 5.92 -9.31 23.47
C ALA A 124 5.21 -8.64 22.27
N ALA A 125 5.99 -8.06 21.35
CA ALA A 125 5.50 -7.53 20.11
C ALA A 125 4.99 -8.64 19.17
N LEU A 126 5.45 -9.86 19.19
CA LEU A 126 4.96 -11.03 18.44
C LEU A 126 3.83 -11.77 19.16
N ALA A 127 3.72 -11.67 20.47
CA ALA A 127 2.62 -12.23 21.23
C ALA A 127 1.30 -11.57 20.81
N THR A 128 0.44 -12.32 20.13
CA THR A 128 -0.82 -11.82 19.59
C THR A 128 -1.96 -12.25 20.50
N VAL A 129 -2.53 -11.32 21.26
CA VAL A 129 -3.85 -11.52 21.84
C VAL A 129 -4.85 -11.41 20.69
N ARG A 130 -5.49 -12.52 20.32
CA ARG A 130 -6.56 -12.51 19.32
C ARG A 130 -7.77 -11.81 19.93
N VAL A 131 -8.09 -10.63 19.42
CA VAL A 131 -9.31 -9.93 19.83
C VAL A 131 -10.46 -10.58 19.04
N GLU A 132 -11.23 -11.42 19.69
CA GLU A 132 -12.49 -11.90 19.19
C GLU A 132 -13.58 -10.88 19.53
N THR A 133 -14.52 -10.68 18.62
CA THR A 133 -15.63 -9.73 18.75
C THR A 133 -16.93 -10.51 18.81
N ALA A 134 -17.94 -9.97 19.47
CA ALA A 134 -19.29 -10.51 19.43
C ALA A 134 -19.88 -10.47 18.00
N PRO A 135 -20.89 -11.29 17.70
CA PRO A 135 -21.63 -11.21 16.43
C PRO A 135 -22.17 -9.80 16.21
N GLY A 136 -22.08 -9.28 15.00
CA GLY A 136 -22.56 -7.95 14.61
C GLY A 136 -21.82 -6.77 15.20
N ASP A 137 -20.79 -6.99 16.02
CA ASP A 137 -20.11 -5.92 16.73
C ASP A 137 -19.22 -5.07 15.81
N GLN A 138 -18.46 -5.70 14.91
CA GLN A 138 -17.43 -4.97 14.18
C GLN A 138 -17.25 -5.43 12.75
N LEU A 139 -17.27 -4.47 11.84
CA LEU A 139 -16.77 -4.60 10.47
C LEU A 139 -15.40 -3.94 10.37
N GLN A 140 -14.42 -4.65 9.86
CA GLN A 140 -13.11 -4.09 9.53
C GLN A 140 -13.05 -3.78 8.03
N ILE A 141 -12.54 -2.59 7.68
CA ILE A 141 -12.43 -2.12 6.30
C ILE A 141 -10.99 -1.74 5.96
N ASP A 142 -10.61 -2.02 4.72
CA ASP A 142 -9.29 -1.66 4.18
C ASP A 142 -9.34 -1.48 2.66
N PHE A 143 -8.47 -0.63 2.12
CA PHE A 143 -8.18 -0.62 0.70
C PHE A 143 -6.87 -1.36 0.40
N GLY A 144 -6.95 -2.23 -0.59
CA GLY A 144 -5.79 -2.81 -1.23
C GLY A 144 -5.69 -2.35 -2.67
N GLN A 145 -4.50 -2.33 -3.25
CA GLN A 145 -4.33 -2.02 -4.67
C GLN A 145 -3.66 -3.18 -5.40
N LYS A 146 -4.07 -3.43 -6.64
CA LYS A 146 -3.45 -4.40 -7.54
C LYS A 146 -3.47 -3.86 -8.96
N ARG A 147 -2.44 -4.18 -9.75
CA ARG A 147 -2.44 -3.95 -11.19
C ARG A 147 -3.00 -5.18 -11.87
N LEU A 148 -4.04 -4.99 -12.68
CA LEU A 148 -4.70 -6.03 -13.46
C LEU A 148 -4.68 -5.65 -14.94
N GLN A 149 -4.79 -6.62 -15.81
CA GLN A 149 -5.11 -6.39 -17.22
C GLN A 149 -6.62 -6.24 -17.37
N ILE A 150 -7.06 -5.08 -17.90
CA ILE A 150 -8.45 -4.77 -18.23
C ILE A 150 -8.46 -4.36 -19.70
N ALA A 151 -9.20 -5.06 -20.54
CA ALA A 151 -9.22 -4.83 -22.00
C ALA A 151 -7.80 -4.77 -22.61
N GLY A 152 -6.90 -5.65 -22.17
CA GLY A 152 -5.50 -5.67 -22.65
C GLY A 152 -4.59 -4.59 -22.05
N VAL A 153 -5.12 -3.62 -21.31
CA VAL A 153 -4.34 -2.53 -20.69
C VAL A 153 -4.08 -2.81 -19.22
N ARG A 154 -2.87 -2.51 -18.75
CA ARG A 154 -2.49 -2.69 -17.34
C ARG A 154 -2.99 -1.53 -16.49
N VAL A 155 -4.09 -1.74 -15.79
CA VAL A 155 -4.79 -0.73 -14.95
C VAL A 155 -4.51 -0.97 -13.48
N ARG A 156 -4.37 0.10 -12.70
CA ARG A 156 -4.34 0.03 -11.24
C ARG A 156 -5.76 -0.01 -10.71
N ILE A 157 -6.12 -1.09 -10.04
CA ILE A 157 -7.41 -1.28 -9.39
C ILE A 157 -7.25 -1.14 -7.89
N PHE A 158 -8.16 -0.43 -7.26
CA PHE A 158 -8.28 -0.29 -5.82
C PHE A 158 -9.42 -1.21 -5.35
N LEU A 159 -9.17 -1.98 -4.30
CA LEU A 159 -10.09 -2.98 -3.79
C LEU A 159 -10.48 -2.60 -2.37
N LEU A 160 -11.71 -2.13 -2.16
CA LEU A 160 -12.24 -2.06 -0.81
C LEU A 160 -12.56 -3.48 -0.35
N VAL A 161 -11.97 -3.88 0.75
CA VAL A 161 -12.23 -5.16 1.40
C VAL A 161 -12.83 -4.89 2.78
N ALA A 162 -13.99 -5.48 3.04
CA ALA A 162 -14.67 -5.41 4.30
C ALA A 162 -14.84 -6.82 4.88
N VAL A 163 -14.50 -7.01 6.16
CA VAL A 163 -14.55 -8.32 6.84
C VAL A 163 -15.32 -8.20 8.13
N LEU A 164 -16.41 -8.92 8.27
CA LEU A 164 -17.11 -9.09 9.54
C LEU A 164 -16.20 -9.79 10.54
N SER A 165 -16.01 -9.17 11.69
CA SER A 165 -14.98 -9.59 12.62
C SER A 165 -15.29 -10.89 13.37
N TYR A 166 -16.56 -11.29 13.43
CA TYR A 166 -17.00 -12.53 14.04
C TYR A 166 -17.01 -13.71 13.07
N SER A 167 -17.85 -13.68 12.02
CA SER A 167 -17.98 -14.78 11.05
C SER A 167 -16.78 -14.92 10.13
N ARG A 168 -16.02 -13.86 9.90
CA ARG A 168 -14.98 -13.75 8.86
C ARG A 168 -15.56 -13.68 7.44
N ARG A 169 -16.85 -13.42 7.33
CA ARG A 169 -17.49 -13.16 6.04
C ARG A 169 -16.88 -11.92 5.40
N LEU A 170 -16.60 -11.99 4.10
CA LEU A 170 -15.83 -11.00 3.39
C LEU A 170 -16.64 -10.39 2.25
N PHE A 171 -16.54 -9.07 2.10
CA PHE A 171 -17.00 -8.34 0.94
C PHE A 171 -15.82 -7.67 0.25
N VAL A 172 -15.83 -7.65 -1.09
CA VAL A 172 -14.85 -6.93 -1.90
C VAL A 172 -15.54 -6.21 -3.04
N LYS A 173 -15.15 -4.95 -3.27
CA LYS A 173 -15.58 -4.14 -4.41
C LYS A 173 -14.38 -3.46 -5.06
N ALA A 174 -14.37 -3.42 -6.41
CA ALA A 174 -13.33 -2.80 -7.20
C ALA A 174 -13.63 -1.33 -7.46
N PHE A 175 -12.57 -0.49 -7.47
CA PHE A 175 -12.63 0.93 -7.76
C PHE A 175 -11.42 1.34 -8.62
N LEU A 176 -11.56 2.44 -9.35
CA LEU A 176 -10.47 3.07 -10.09
C LEU A 176 -9.70 4.10 -9.25
N ASN A 177 -10.24 4.48 -8.09
CA ASN A 177 -9.66 5.44 -7.16
C ASN A 177 -9.90 4.98 -5.70
N GLU A 178 -9.30 5.72 -4.76
CA GLU A 178 -9.42 5.46 -3.31
C GLU A 178 -9.79 6.78 -2.58
N ARG A 179 -10.80 7.49 -3.12
CA ARG A 179 -11.26 8.77 -2.57
C ARG A 179 -12.32 8.55 -1.47
N GLY A 180 -12.65 9.61 -0.74
CA GLY A 180 -13.66 9.56 0.32
C GLY A 180 -15.03 9.05 -0.15
N ASP A 181 -15.42 9.34 -1.41
CA ASP A 181 -16.64 8.82 -2.01
C ASP A 181 -16.57 7.32 -2.28
N ASP A 182 -15.43 6.83 -2.78
CA ASP A 182 -15.19 5.40 -3.03
C ASP A 182 -15.26 4.61 -1.71
N TRP A 183 -14.75 5.18 -0.61
CA TRP A 183 -14.90 4.59 0.72
C TRP A 183 -16.37 4.48 1.14
N ARG A 184 -17.14 5.57 1.05
CA ARG A 184 -18.56 5.59 1.46
C ARG A 184 -19.42 4.67 0.61
N GLU A 185 -19.22 4.67 -0.69
CA GLU A 185 -19.90 3.76 -1.62
C GLU A 185 -19.60 2.30 -1.29
N GLY A 186 -18.31 1.97 -1.13
CA GLY A 186 -17.89 0.60 -0.85
C GLY A 186 -18.37 0.09 0.51
N ILE A 187 -18.38 0.94 1.54
CA ILE A 187 -18.91 0.59 2.86
C ILE A 187 -20.41 0.36 2.80
N ALA A 188 -21.17 1.23 2.13
CA ALA A 188 -22.61 1.06 1.97
C ALA A 188 -22.96 -0.21 1.18
N ALA A 189 -22.19 -0.51 0.12
CA ALA A 189 -22.34 -1.75 -0.63
C ALA A 189 -22.02 -2.99 0.23
N ALA A 190 -21.05 -2.90 1.14
CA ALA A 190 -20.77 -3.97 2.11
C ALA A 190 -21.95 -4.20 3.07
N PHE A 191 -22.55 -3.13 3.60
CA PHE A 191 -23.76 -3.24 4.44
C PHE A 191 -24.92 -3.89 3.69
N ALA A 192 -25.16 -3.51 2.44
CA ALA A 192 -26.16 -4.13 1.59
C ALA A 192 -25.87 -5.62 1.33
N HIS A 193 -24.60 -5.98 1.06
CA HIS A 193 -24.18 -7.37 0.87
C HIS A 193 -24.39 -8.23 2.12
N PHE A 194 -24.13 -7.69 3.30
CA PHE A 194 -24.34 -8.40 4.57
C PHE A 194 -25.81 -8.37 5.02
N GLY A 195 -26.63 -7.49 4.43
CA GLY A 195 -28.04 -7.37 4.79
C GLY A 195 -28.28 -6.63 6.11
N GLY A 196 -27.29 -5.87 6.61
CA GLY A 196 -27.41 -5.14 7.85
C GLY A 196 -26.17 -4.32 8.20
N VAL A 197 -26.24 -3.54 9.28
CA VAL A 197 -25.20 -2.60 9.70
C VAL A 197 -24.55 -3.11 10.99
N PRO A 198 -23.22 -3.26 11.05
CA PRO A 198 -22.50 -3.62 12.26
C PRO A 198 -22.47 -2.44 13.23
N ARG A 199 -22.33 -2.71 14.53
CA ARG A 199 -22.26 -1.67 15.57
C ARG A 199 -21.07 -0.71 15.38
N THR A 200 -19.92 -1.25 14.97
CA THR A 200 -18.69 -0.46 14.79
C THR A 200 -18.03 -0.72 13.45
N LEU A 201 -17.45 0.32 12.89
CA LEU A 201 -16.70 0.31 11.64
C LEU A 201 -15.23 0.66 11.91
N LEU A 202 -14.34 -0.32 11.84
CA LEU A 202 -12.91 -0.15 12.10
C LEU A 202 -12.15 0.02 10.80
N GLY A 203 -11.62 1.22 10.58
CA GLY A 203 -10.72 1.55 9.47
C GLY A 203 -9.30 1.80 9.93
N ASP A 204 -8.40 1.95 8.97
CA ASP A 204 -7.07 2.50 9.21
C ASP A 204 -7.11 4.03 9.35
N ASN A 205 -5.91 4.64 9.44
CA ASN A 205 -5.78 6.09 9.49
C ASN A 205 -5.69 6.71 8.07
N ALA A 206 -6.41 6.16 7.08
CA ALA A 206 -6.49 6.74 5.75
C ALA A 206 -7.00 8.18 5.81
N ARG A 207 -6.39 9.10 5.05
CA ARG A 207 -6.78 10.53 5.04
C ARG A 207 -8.23 10.75 4.62
N ALA A 208 -8.81 9.82 3.87
CA ALA A 208 -10.22 9.84 3.50
C ALA A 208 -11.17 9.65 4.69
N LEU A 209 -10.69 9.00 5.76
CA LEU A 209 -11.47 8.68 6.97
C LEU A 209 -11.04 9.52 8.17
N VAL A 210 -9.73 9.74 8.36
CA VAL A 210 -9.12 10.35 9.55
C VAL A 210 -8.30 11.57 9.16
N LEU A 211 -8.63 12.72 9.74
CA LEU A 211 -7.87 13.96 9.59
C LEU A 211 -6.64 14.02 10.51
N GLY A 212 -6.76 13.45 11.70
CA GLY A 212 -5.69 13.46 12.69
C GLY A 212 -6.02 12.70 13.97
N ARG A 213 -5.04 12.63 14.82
CA ARG A 213 -5.18 12.08 16.17
C ARG A 213 -4.40 12.97 17.14
N ASP A 214 -5.06 13.40 18.20
CA ASP A 214 -4.40 14.07 19.32
C ASP A 214 -3.48 13.07 20.02
N ARG A 215 -2.21 13.44 20.18
CA ARG A 215 -1.20 12.58 20.82
C ARG A 215 -1.35 12.50 22.33
N ALA A 216 -1.87 13.55 22.96
CA ALA A 216 -2.03 13.61 24.41
C ALA A 216 -3.26 12.83 24.89
N THR A 217 -4.40 13.03 24.22
CA THR A 217 -5.68 12.41 24.59
C THR A 217 -5.98 11.11 23.86
N GLY A 218 -5.29 10.85 22.74
CA GLY A 218 -5.57 9.73 21.85
C GLY A 218 -6.84 9.93 21.01
N THR A 219 -7.52 11.08 21.12
CA THR A 219 -8.76 11.38 20.40
C THR A 219 -8.55 11.43 18.90
N VAL A 220 -9.44 10.79 18.14
CA VAL A 220 -9.39 10.73 16.67
C VAL A 220 -10.29 11.79 16.09
N SER A 221 -9.76 12.62 15.21
CA SER A 221 -10.54 13.54 14.37
C SER A 221 -10.84 12.89 13.02
N PHE A 222 -12.09 12.49 12.83
CA PHE A 222 -12.54 11.91 11.58
C PHE A 222 -12.92 12.97 10.55
N HIS A 223 -12.86 12.61 9.27
CA HIS A 223 -13.32 13.48 8.19
C HIS A 223 -14.83 13.78 8.32
N PRO A 224 -15.29 15.05 8.23
CA PRO A 224 -16.71 15.42 8.46
C PRO A 224 -17.71 14.64 7.61
N ALA A 225 -17.40 14.44 6.31
CA ALA A 225 -18.25 13.66 5.41
C ALA A 225 -18.32 12.16 5.79
N TYR A 226 -17.26 11.61 6.36
CA TYR A 226 -17.27 10.24 6.89
C TYR A 226 -18.09 10.15 8.18
N LEU A 227 -17.96 11.12 9.08
CA LEU A 227 -18.81 11.18 10.28
C LEU A 227 -20.30 11.33 9.95
N ALA A 228 -20.62 12.18 8.97
CA ALA A 228 -21.99 12.32 8.49
C ALA A 228 -22.53 10.99 7.95
N PHE A 229 -21.74 10.30 7.11
CA PHE A 229 -22.08 8.97 6.62
C PHE A 229 -22.31 7.98 7.77
N CYS A 230 -21.40 7.92 8.75
CA CYS A 230 -21.54 7.00 9.88
C CYS A 230 -22.81 7.27 10.73
N ARG A 231 -23.17 8.53 10.93
CA ARG A 231 -24.43 8.92 11.60
C ARG A 231 -25.64 8.49 10.79
N ASP A 232 -25.59 8.71 9.48
CA ASP A 232 -26.67 8.35 8.57
C ASP A 232 -26.95 6.85 8.52
N TRP A 233 -25.94 6.03 8.74
CA TRP A 233 -26.02 4.56 8.74
C TRP A 233 -26.06 3.97 10.16
N ASP A 234 -26.13 4.79 11.19
CA ASP A 234 -26.12 4.36 12.62
C ASP A 234 -24.96 3.41 12.96
N VAL A 235 -23.76 3.74 12.50
CA VAL A 235 -22.55 2.97 12.76
C VAL A 235 -21.50 3.83 13.45
N GLN A 236 -20.82 3.27 14.47
CA GLN A 236 -19.77 3.99 15.18
C GLN A 236 -18.40 3.84 14.47
N PRO A 237 -17.79 4.94 14.01
CA PRO A 237 -16.46 4.89 13.42
C PRO A 237 -15.39 4.65 14.47
N ARG A 238 -14.44 3.77 14.16
CA ARG A 238 -13.23 3.52 14.94
C ARG A 238 -12.01 3.54 14.03
N ALA A 239 -10.90 4.09 14.53
CA ALA A 239 -9.63 4.08 13.82
C ALA A 239 -8.60 3.26 14.60
N CYS A 240 -7.76 2.52 13.88
CA CYS A 240 -6.68 1.74 14.48
C CYS A 240 -5.75 2.64 15.30
N ALA A 241 -5.35 2.19 16.48
CA ALA A 241 -4.33 2.87 17.25
C ALA A 241 -2.98 2.78 16.50
N PRO A 242 -2.19 3.88 16.46
CA PRO A 242 -0.84 3.84 15.89
C PRO A 242 -0.01 2.73 16.53
N TYR A 243 0.84 2.09 15.75
CA TYR A 243 1.72 0.98 16.17
C TYR A 243 1.03 -0.28 16.72
N ARG A 244 -0.32 -0.34 16.67
CA ARG A 244 -1.13 -1.53 17.00
C ARG A 244 -1.74 -2.13 15.72
N ALA A 245 -0.92 -2.39 14.71
CA ALA A 245 -1.33 -3.00 13.44
C ALA A 245 -2.14 -4.31 13.61
N ARG A 246 -2.03 -4.96 14.76
CA ARG A 246 -2.70 -6.23 15.07
C ARG A 246 -4.21 -6.14 15.26
N THR A 247 -4.76 -4.96 15.56
CA THR A 247 -6.22 -4.78 15.67
C THR A 247 -6.92 -4.93 14.32
N LYS A 248 -6.21 -4.72 13.19
CA LYS A 248 -6.72 -4.78 11.82
C LYS A 248 -6.32 -6.07 11.08
N GLY A 249 -5.72 -7.03 11.75
CA GLY A 249 -5.20 -8.26 11.10
C GLY A 249 -6.21 -9.07 10.31
N LYS A 250 -7.51 -8.88 10.55
CA LYS A 250 -8.59 -9.60 9.84
C LYS A 250 -8.75 -9.09 8.40
N THR A 251 -8.76 -7.76 8.21
CA THR A 251 -8.83 -7.15 6.86
C THR A 251 -7.52 -7.24 6.10
N GLU A 252 -6.38 -7.08 6.76
CA GLU A 252 -5.08 -7.28 6.10
C GLU A 252 -4.96 -8.70 5.53
N ALA A 253 -5.39 -9.71 6.30
CA ALA A 253 -5.49 -11.09 5.83
C ALA A 253 -6.50 -11.22 4.69
N GLY A 254 -7.65 -10.54 4.75
CA GLY A 254 -8.67 -10.47 3.72
C GLY A 254 -8.14 -9.87 2.42
N VAL A 255 -7.50 -8.70 2.46
CA VAL A 255 -6.87 -8.05 1.30
C VAL A 255 -5.83 -8.97 0.65
N LYS A 256 -4.98 -9.59 1.46
CA LYS A 256 -3.97 -10.54 0.97
C LYS A 256 -4.62 -11.77 0.34
N TYR A 257 -5.71 -12.27 0.92
CA TYR A 257 -6.47 -13.40 0.40
C TYR A 257 -7.12 -13.07 -0.95
N VAL A 258 -7.80 -11.93 -1.09
CA VAL A 258 -8.36 -11.46 -2.36
C VAL A 258 -7.27 -11.36 -3.43
N LYS A 259 -6.16 -10.69 -3.14
CA LYS A 259 -5.07 -10.50 -4.11
C LYS A 259 -4.42 -11.79 -4.59
N ARG A 260 -4.33 -12.81 -3.72
CA ARG A 260 -3.62 -14.07 -4.00
C ARG A 260 -4.53 -15.16 -4.55
N ASN A 261 -5.80 -15.19 -4.15
CA ASN A 261 -6.73 -16.25 -4.53
C ASN A 261 -7.77 -15.81 -5.57
N ALA A 262 -8.36 -14.60 -5.42
CA ALA A 262 -9.29 -14.13 -6.43
C ALA A 262 -8.59 -13.62 -7.69
N LEU A 263 -7.54 -12.81 -7.50
CA LEU A 263 -7.00 -12.00 -8.60
C LEU A 263 -5.61 -12.44 -9.07
N ALA A 264 -5.08 -13.60 -8.62
CA ALA A 264 -3.82 -14.12 -9.15
C ALA A 264 -4.01 -14.51 -10.63
N ASP A 265 -3.14 -14.01 -11.49
CA ASP A 265 -3.10 -14.30 -12.93
C ASP A 265 -4.44 -14.09 -13.68
N GLN A 266 -5.28 -13.17 -13.18
CA GLN A 266 -6.55 -12.82 -13.80
C GLN A 266 -6.41 -11.60 -14.71
N ALA A 267 -7.12 -11.68 -15.86
CA ALA A 267 -7.35 -10.56 -16.78
C ALA A 267 -8.85 -10.47 -17.07
N PHE A 268 -9.33 -9.27 -17.37
CA PHE A 268 -10.75 -9.01 -17.58
C PHE A 268 -10.97 -8.12 -18.78
N ASP A 269 -12.10 -8.30 -19.46
CA ASP A 269 -12.47 -7.49 -20.62
C ASP A 269 -12.97 -6.09 -20.21
N SER A 270 -13.48 -5.95 -19.00
CA SER A 270 -13.97 -4.68 -18.46
C SER A 270 -13.92 -4.66 -16.93
N VAL A 271 -14.11 -3.47 -16.34
CA VAL A 271 -14.28 -3.33 -14.88
C VAL A 271 -15.56 -4.01 -14.43
N GLY A 272 -16.64 -3.99 -15.25
CA GLY A 272 -17.88 -4.71 -14.96
C GLY A 272 -17.69 -6.23 -14.89
N ALA A 273 -16.89 -6.79 -15.80
CA ALA A 273 -16.54 -8.22 -15.77
C ALA A 273 -15.74 -8.58 -14.49
N LEU A 274 -14.83 -7.69 -14.06
CA LEU A 274 -14.13 -7.86 -12.78
C LEU A 274 -15.10 -7.82 -11.60
N GLU A 275 -16.06 -6.91 -11.57
CA GLU A 275 -17.05 -6.81 -10.48
C GLU A 275 -17.95 -8.04 -10.41
N GLN A 276 -18.42 -8.53 -11.55
CA GLN A 276 -19.18 -9.77 -11.63
C GLN A 276 -18.37 -10.96 -11.13
N TYR A 277 -17.14 -11.11 -11.59
CA TYR A 277 -16.24 -12.16 -11.13
C TYR A 277 -16.01 -12.10 -9.61
N LEU A 278 -15.81 -10.91 -9.05
CA LEU A 278 -15.64 -10.75 -7.59
C LEU A 278 -16.91 -11.14 -6.83
N ALA A 279 -18.11 -10.86 -7.36
CA ALA A 279 -19.37 -11.25 -6.76
C ALA A 279 -19.53 -12.77 -6.72
N GLU A 280 -19.20 -13.47 -7.82
CA GLU A 280 -19.21 -14.93 -7.89
C GLU A 280 -18.15 -15.55 -6.97
N TRP A 281 -16.95 -14.98 -6.95
CA TRP A 281 -15.86 -15.44 -6.09
C TRP A 281 -16.18 -15.28 -4.60
N MET A 282 -16.89 -14.23 -4.19
CA MET A 282 -17.31 -14.04 -2.80
C MET A 282 -18.20 -15.19 -2.30
N THR A 283 -19.07 -15.73 -3.15
CA THR A 283 -19.89 -16.91 -2.78
C THR A 283 -19.05 -18.16 -2.52
N ILE A 284 -18.01 -18.36 -3.31
CA ILE A 284 -17.03 -19.45 -3.09
C ILE A 284 -16.25 -19.22 -1.79
N ALA A 285 -15.80 -17.97 -1.57
CA ALA A 285 -15.06 -17.61 -0.37
C ALA A 285 -15.89 -17.77 0.92
N ASP A 286 -17.19 -17.52 0.87
CA ASP A 286 -18.13 -17.69 1.99
C ASP A 286 -18.31 -19.15 2.42
N GLN A 287 -18.21 -20.09 1.48
CA GLN A 287 -18.41 -21.53 1.72
C GLN A 287 -17.14 -22.25 2.17
N ARG A 288 -15.96 -21.68 1.95
CA ARG A 288 -14.72 -22.34 2.32
C ARG A 288 -14.54 -22.46 3.84
N ARG A 289 -13.96 -23.56 4.30
CA ARG A 289 -13.57 -23.71 5.71
C ARG A 289 -12.48 -22.68 6.07
N HIS A 290 -12.80 -21.75 6.95
CA HIS A 290 -11.86 -20.72 7.38
C HIS A 290 -10.80 -21.28 8.35
N GLY A 291 -9.52 -20.98 8.12
CA GLY A 291 -8.41 -21.56 8.88
C GLY A 291 -8.42 -21.28 10.39
N THR A 292 -8.97 -20.17 10.84
CA THR A 292 -9.04 -19.78 12.26
C THR A 292 -10.31 -20.31 12.93
N THR A 293 -11.47 -20.07 12.34
CA THR A 293 -12.77 -20.45 12.93
C THR A 293 -13.10 -21.91 12.73
N ARG A 294 -12.43 -22.59 11.79
CA ARG A 294 -12.65 -23.98 11.40
C ARG A 294 -14.04 -24.28 10.83
N GLU A 295 -14.82 -23.24 10.57
CA GLU A 295 -16.14 -23.27 9.94
C GLU A 295 -16.16 -22.43 8.67
N ALA A 296 -17.16 -22.62 7.82
CA ALA A 296 -17.41 -21.75 6.70
C ALA A 296 -17.97 -20.40 7.20
N PRO A 297 -17.49 -19.25 6.67
CA PRO A 297 -17.97 -17.94 7.08
C PRO A 297 -19.48 -17.77 6.99
N ILE A 298 -20.10 -18.29 5.94
CA ILE A 298 -21.56 -18.20 5.75
C ILE A 298 -22.33 -18.94 6.84
N VAL A 299 -21.88 -20.12 7.26
CA VAL A 299 -22.58 -20.92 8.30
C VAL A 299 -22.57 -20.17 9.63
N ARG A 300 -21.41 -19.60 10.00
CA ARG A 300 -21.27 -18.83 11.23
C ARG A 300 -22.06 -17.53 11.18
N PHE A 301 -22.09 -16.89 10.00
CA PHE A 301 -22.87 -15.68 9.75
C PHE A 301 -24.36 -15.92 9.92
N GLU A 302 -24.92 -16.94 9.24
CA GLU A 302 -26.34 -17.24 9.28
C GLU A 302 -26.80 -17.67 10.68
N ARG A 303 -25.99 -18.43 11.39
CA ARG A 303 -26.33 -18.95 12.71
C ARG A 303 -26.42 -17.86 13.78
N GLU A 304 -25.52 -16.85 13.74
CA GLU A 304 -25.36 -15.94 14.86
C GLU A 304 -25.23 -14.47 14.46
N GLU A 305 -24.53 -14.15 13.37
CA GLU A 305 -24.15 -12.75 13.09
C GLU A 305 -25.22 -11.99 12.33
N ARG A 306 -25.96 -12.63 11.43
CA ARG A 306 -27.04 -11.99 10.67
C ARG A 306 -28.08 -11.32 11.57
N ALA A 307 -28.56 -12.01 12.58
CA ALA A 307 -29.56 -11.49 13.51
C ALA A 307 -29.04 -10.39 14.45
N ALA A 308 -27.70 -10.31 14.61
CA ALA A 308 -27.03 -9.34 15.44
C ALA A 308 -26.67 -8.04 14.72
N LEU A 309 -26.81 -7.99 13.39
CA LEU A 309 -26.63 -6.77 12.61
C LEU A 309 -27.83 -5.82 12.82
N GLY A 310 -27.55 -4.52 12.87
CA GLY A 310 -28.56 -3.48 12.86
C GLY A 310 -29.33 -3.46 11.55
N VAL A 311 -30.50 -2.83 11.57
CA VAL A 311 -31.38 -2.70 10.41
C VAL A 311 -30.69 -1.94 9.29
N LEU A 312 -30.79 -2.45 8.07
CA LEU A 312 -30.31 -1.75 6.89
C LEU A 312 -31.28 -0.58 6.58
N PRO A 313 -30.82 0.68 6.62
CA PRO A 313 -31.69 1.80 6.31
C PRO A 313 -32.28 1.70 4.88
N SER A 314 -33.56 2.02 4.72
CA SER A 314 -34.21 2.12 3.40
C SER A 314 -33.75 3.41 2.71
N ARG A 315 -32.49 3.48 2.30
CA ARG A 315 -31.91 4.63 1.57
C ARG A 315 -31.26 4.11 0.28
N ALA A 316 -31.25 5.00 -0.73
CA ALA A 316 -30.42 4.76 -1.90
C ALA A 316 -28.95 4.65 -1.48
N LEU A 317 -28.26 3.68 -2.01
CA LEU A 317 -26.80 3.60 -1.85
C LEU A 317 -26.18 4.92 -2.30
N PRO A 318 -25.14 5.43 -1.62
CA PRO A 318 -24.43 6.61 -2.07
C PRO A 318 -24.03 6.43 -3.53
N ARG A 319 -24.62 7.20 -4.41
CA ARG A 319 -24.22 7.21 -5.81
C ARG A 319 -22.88 7.92 -5.91
N ARG A 320 -22.00 7.38 -6.67
CA ARG A 320 -20.72 7.98 -6.97
C ARG A 320 -20.92 9.22 -7.82
N THR A 321 -21.04 10.37 -7.17
CA THR A 321 -21.06 11.66 -7.85
C THR A 321 -19.70 12.31 -7.68
N GLN A 322 -18.84 12.19 -8.67
CA GLN A 322 -17.55 12.86 -8.67
C GLN A 322 -17.72 14.25 -9.27
N ARG A 323 -17.37 15.29 -8.52
CA ARG A 323 -17.32 16.66 -9.02
C ARG A 323 -15.89 17.05 -9.32
N LEU A 324 -15.65 17.47 -10.56
CA LEU A 324 -14.34 17.86 -11.06
C LEU A 324 -14.43 19.28 -11.63
N ARG A 325 -13.49 20.14 -11.29
CA ARG A 325 -13.31 21.39 -12.01
C ARG A 325 -12.32 21.15 -13.16
N ARG A 326 -12.72 21.47 -14.37
CA ARG A 326 -11.91 21.29 -15.59
C ARG A 326 -11.86 22.60 -16.38
N ARG A 327 -10.73 22.82 -17.04
CA ARG A 327 -10.62 23.86 -18.05
C ARG A 327 -10.96 23.25 -19.41
N VAL A 328 -11.79 23.94 -20.18
CA VAL A 328 -12.13 23.52 -21.54
C VAL A 328 -10.93 23.70 -22.46
N ALA A 329 -10.56 22.64 -23.17
CA ALA A 329 -9.46 22.65 -24.12
C ALA A 329 -9.82 23.41 -25.40
N LEU A 330 -8.82 23.75 -26.24
CA LEU A 330 -9.01 24.53 -27.46
C LEU A 330 -9.91 23.84 -28.50
N ASP A 331 -10.03 22.56 -28.43
CA ASP A 331 -10.86 21.72 -29.29
C ASP A 331 -12.27 21.46 -28.70
N ALA A 332 -12.67 22.28 -27.71
CA ALA A 332 -13.95 22.22 -27.02
C ALA A 332 -14.23 20.89 -26.29
N PHE A 333 -13.20 20.30 -25.68
CA PHE A 333 -13.34 19.10 -24.86
C PHE A 333 -12.92 19.34 -23.41
N VAL A 334 -13.45 18.50 -22.53
CA VAL A 334 -12.97 18.33 -21.15
C VAL A 334 -12.56 16.89 -20.93
N ASP A 335 -11.46 16.69 -20.18
CA ASP A 335 -10.93 15.38 -19.85
C ASP A 335 -11.54 14.87 -18.54
N VAL A 336 -12.12 13.68 -18.58
CA VAL A 336 -12.62 12.95 -17.41
C VAL A 336 -11.99 11.56 -17.41
N ASP A 337 -11.14 11.30 -16.43
CA ASP A 337 -10.28 10.11 -16.41
C ASP A 337 -9.44 10.03 -17.71
N THR A 338 -9.69 9.07 -18.59
CA THR A 338 -9.02 8.93 -19.90
C THR A 338 -9.93 9.28 -21.07
N VAL A 339 -11.18 9.70 -20.83
CA VAL A 339 -12.20 9.97 -21.84
C VAL A 339 -12.38 11.46 -22.03
N ARG A 340 -12.62 11.89 -23.25
CA ARG A 340 -12.84 13.29 -23.63
C ARG A 340 -14.30 13.53 -23.99
N TYR A 341 -14.92 14.53 -23.36
CA TYR A 341 -16.32 14.90 -23.57
C TYR A 341 -16.42 16.28 -24.17
N SER A 342 -17.17 16.42 -25.26
CA SER A 342 -17.37 17.71 -25.92
C SER A 342 -18.22 18.65 -25.07
N VAL A 343 -17.96 19.94 -25.18
CA VAL A 343 -18.77 21.03 -24.59
C VAL A 343 -18.98 22.12 -25.63
N PRO A 344 -19.98 23.00 -25.46
CA PRO A 344 -20.16 24.10 -26.40
C PRO A 344 -18.86 24.88 -26.61
N HIS A 345 -18.48 25.11 -27.88
CA HIS A 345 -17.22 25.75 -28.28
C HIS A 345 -17.02 27.13 -27.69
N ARG A 346 -18.14 27.86 -27.37
CA ARG A 346 -18.11 29.16 -26.72
C ARG A 346 -17.41 29.15 -25.35
N LEU A 347 -17.28 27.98 -24.72
CA LEU A 347 -16.69 27.81 -23.39
C LEU A 347 -15.19 27.46 -23.46
N VAL A 348 -14.57 27.50 -24.65
CA VAL A 348 -13.13 27.26 -24.80
C VAL A 348 -12.33 28.20 -23.88
N ARG A 349 -11.39 27.62 -23.11
CA ARG A 349 -10.58 28.24 -22.05
C ARG A 349 -11.31 28.57 -20.75
N ASP A 350 -12.63 28.45 -20.67
CA ASP A 350 -13.38 28.60 -19.44
C ASP A 350 -13.23 27.42 -18.51
N HIS A 351 -13.61 27.60 -17.24
CA HIS A 351 -13.67 26.53 -16.27
C HIS A 351 -15.10 26.07 -16.12
N VAL A 352 -15.26 24.75 -16.20
CA VAL A 352 -16.55 24.07 -16.03
C VAL A 352 -16.48 23.11 -14.84
N GLU A 353 -17.60 22.87 -14.20
CA GLU A 353 -17.78 21.82 -13.21
C GLU A 353 -18.34 20.58 -13.91
N VAL A 354 -17.64 19.48 -13.80
CA VAL A 354 -18.01 18.19 -14.37
C VAL A 354 -18.49 17.29 -13.27
N VAL A 355 -19.73 16.84 -13.37
CA VAL A 355 -20.37 15.90 -12.45
C VAL A 355 -20.39 14.53 -13.12
N VAL A 356 -19.59 13.61 -12.61
CA VAL A 356 -19.51 12.24 -13.12
C VAL A 356 -20.40 11.35 -12.28
N GLU A 357 -21.39 10.76 -12.92
CA GLU A 357 -22.30 9.76 -12.33
C GLU A 357 -22.02 8.35 -12.88
N ASP A 358 -22.78 7.36 -12.44
CA ASP A 358 -22.58 5.97 -12.87
C ASP A 358 -22.69 5.79 -14.38
N HIS A 359 -23.67 6.45 -15.01
CA HIS A 359 -24.00 6.29 -16.42
C HIS A 359 -23.90 7.58 -17.24
N HIS A 360 -23.75 8.74 -16.59
CA HIS A 360 -23.75 10.05 -17.24
C HIS A 360 -22.61 10.93 -16.76
N VAL A 361 -22.17 11.81 -17.64
CA VAL A 361 -21.27 12.93 -17.34
C VAL A 361 -22.05 14.19 -17.63
N ARG A 362 -22.34 14.99 -16.59
CA ARG A 362 -23.01 16.29 -16.71
C ARG A 362 -22.00 17.40 -16.51
N ILE A 363 -22.04 18.40 -17.36
CA ILE A 363 -21.06 19.49 -17.37
C ILE A 363 -21.80 20.78 -17.15
N PHE A 364 -21.38 21.58 -16.18
CA PHE A 364 -21.98 22.82 -15.77
C PHE A 364 -21.01 23.98 -15.96
N HIS A 365 -21.51 25.10 -16.47
CA HIS A 365 -20.84 26.40 -16.45
C HIS A 365 -21.56 27.30 -15.46
N GLY A 366 -20.97 27.57 -14.30
CA GLY A 366 -21.70 28.16 -13.17
C GLY A 366 -22.84 27.25 -12.71
N ILE A 367 -24.06 27.71 -12.81
CA ILE A 367 -25.29 26.96 -12.46
C ILE A 367 -25.96 26.34 -13.69
N GLU A 368 -25.54 26.68 -14.90
CA GLU A 368 -26.13 26.23 -16.15
C GLU A 368 -25.61 24.84 -16.53
N LEU A 369 -26.48 23.88 -16.82
CA LEU A 369 -26.15 22.59 -17.40
C LEU A 369 -25.87 22.77 -18.90
N VAL A 370 -24.62 22.68 -19.33
CA VAL A 370 -24.19 22.97 -20.70
C VAL A 370 -23.96 21.72 -21.55
N ALA A 371 -23.77 20.56 -20.93
CA ALA A 371 -23.67 19.28 -21.65
C ALA A 371 -24.08 18.11 -20.76
N THR A 372 -24.66 17.08 -21.39
CA THR A 372 -24.89 15.75 -20.76
C THR A 372 -24.47 14.67 -21.75
N HIS A 373 -23.59 13.80 -21.33
CA HIS A 373 -23.11 12.69 -22.13
C HIS A 373 -23.32 11.36 -21.43
N ALA A 374 -23.49 10.28 -22.20
CA ALA A 374 -23.36 8.94 -21.67
C ALA A 374 -21.90 8.73 -21.25
N ARG A 375 -21.70 8.16 -20.07
CA ARG A 375 -20.35 7.84 -19.60
C ARG A 375 -19.77 6.69 -20.40
N SER A 376 -18.63 6.91 -21.04
CA SER A 376 -17.89 5.86 -21.74
C SER A 376 -16.97 5.13 -20.76
N ALA A 377 -16.91 3.80 -20.88
CA ALA A 377 -15.93 2.95 -20.21
C ALA A 377 -14.69 2.69 -21.07
N GLU A 378 -14.71 3.09 -22.34
CA GLU A 378 -13.62 2.87 -23.28
C GLU A 378 -12.52 3.91 -23.04
N PRO A 379 -11.28 3.49 -22.73
CA PRO A 379 -10.16 4.40 -22.55
C PRO A 379 -9.87 5.19 -23.85
N PHE A 380 -9.56 6.48 -23.68
CA PHE A 380 -9.24 7.41 -24.77
C PHE A 380 -10.37 7.69 -25.77
N ALA A 381 -11.59 7.24 -25.46
CA ALA A 381 -12.76 7.57 -26.28
C ALA A 381 -13.01 9.08 -26.31
N ARG A 382 -13.58 9.53 -27.43
CA ARG A 382 -14.12 10.89 -27.60
C ARG A 382 -15.64 10.80 -27.73
N VAL A 383 -16.34 11.34 -26.75
CA VAL A 383 -17.80 11.42 -26.74
C VAL A 383 -18.17 12.81 -27.24
N VAL A 384 -18.76 12.88 -28.43
CA VAL A 384 -19.01 14.13 -29.16
C VAL A 384 -20.51 14.35 -29.30
N ASP A 385 -20.96 15.56 -28.96
CA ASP A 385 -22.21 16.10 -29.38
C ASP A 385 -21.92 17.17 -30.45
N MET A 386 -22.45 16.98 -31.67
CA MET A 386 -22.19 17.86 -32.79
C MET A 386 -22.87 19.25 -32.61
N ALA A 387 -23.91 19.32 -31.78
CA ALA A 387 -24.54 20.61 -31.43
C ALA A 387 -23.57 21.56 -30.72
N HIS A 388 -22.56 21.04 -30.03
CA HIS A 388 -21.54 21.84 -29.36
C HIS A 388 -20.62 22.63 -30.32
N TYR A 389 -20.63 22.29 -31.59
CA TYR A 389 -19.83 22.91 -32.63
C TYR A 389 -20.71 23.74 -33.59
N ALA A 390 -22.02 23.85 -33.32
CA ALA A 390 -22.94 24.60 -34.14
C ALA A 390 -22.51 26.09 -34.24
N GLY A 391 -22.41 26.59 -35.44
CA GLY A 391 -21.96 27.96 -35.72
C GLY A 391 -20.47 28.15 -35.97
N LEU A 392 -19.62 27.19 -35.60
CA LEU A 392 -18.17 27.29 -35.88
C LEU A 392 -17.84 27.32 -37.37
N TRP A 393 -18.63 26.66 -38.18
CA TRP A 393 -18.38 26.52 -39.62
C TRP A 393 -19.20 27.53 -40.48
N ARG A 394 -20.22 28.22 -39.90
CA ARG A 394 -21.08 29.13 -40.68
C ARG A 394 -20.47 30.51 -40.91
N SER A 395 -19.64 31.02 -39.99
CA SER A 395 -19.04 32.35 -40.12
C SER A 395 -17.91 32.45 -41.15
N ALA A 396 -17.34 31.32 -41.60
CA ALA A 396 -16.29 31.32 -42.62
C ALA A 396 -16.78 31.13 -44.06
N LEU A 397 -18.03 30.69 -44.22
CA LEU A 397 -18.62 30.42 -45.57
C LEU A 397 -19.69 31.41 -46.00
N ASP A 398 -20.37 32.07 -45.05
CA ASP A 398 -21.44 32.99 -45.34
C ASP A 398 -20.96 34.43 -45.66
N ASP A 399 -19.72 34.79 -45.29
CA ASP A 399 -19.12 36.13 -45.54
C ASP A 399 -18.10 36.13 -46.70
N ALA A 400 -17.87 35.03 -47.41
CA ALA A 400 -16.98 35.01 -48.54
C ALA A 400 -17.75 35.41 -49.82
N PRO A 401 -17.39 36.51 -50.49
CA PRO A 401 -17.96 36.81 -51.79
C PRO A 401 -17.63 35.66 -52.73
N THR A 402 -18.66 35.07 -53.33
CA THR A 402 -18.63 33.90 -54.20
C THR A 402 -17.75 34.04 -55.46
N SER A 403 -17.00 35.13 -55.59
CA SER A 403 -16.17 35.40 -56.79
C SER A 403 -14.64 35.29 -56.55
N GLY A 404 -14.16 35.01 -55.33
CA GLY A 404 -12.74 35.04 -55.03
C GLY A 404 -12.10 33.68 -54.71
N LEU A 405 -12.87 32.66 -54.31
CA LEU A 405 -12.35 31.38 -53.82
C LEU A 405 -12.01 30.38 -54.94
N ALA A 406 -12.49 30.60 -56.17
CA ALA A 406 -12.09 29.79 -57.32
C ALA A 406 -10.61 29.96 -57.74
N VAL A 407 -9.95 31.01 -57.24
CA VAL A 407 -8.54 31.32 -57.57
C VAL A 407 -7.54 30.72 -56.58
N LEU A 408 -7.97 30.30 -55.37
CA LEU A 408 -7.08 29.78 -54.31
C LEU A 408 -7.20 28.28 -54.03
N GLY A 409 -8.17 27.62 -54.63
CA GLY A 409 -8.32 26.17 -54.55
C GLY A 409 -7.43 25.50 -55.61
N ARG A 410 -6.20 25.19 -55.31
CA ARG A 410 -5.43 24.24 -56.13
C ARG A 410 -6.11 22.90 -56.08
N ALA A 411 -6.44 22.32 -57.26
CA ALA A 411 -7.00 20.98 -57.32
C ALA A 411 -6.01 19.97 -56.72
N LEU A 412 -6.52 18.90 -56.11
CA LEU A 412 -5.66 17.82 -55.57
C LEU A 412 -4.71 17.23 -56.62
N THR A 413 -5.04 17.36 -57.90
CA THR A 413 -4.19 17.01 -59.05
C THR A 413 -2.93 17.85 -59.14
N ASP A 414 -2.93 19.09 -58.63
CA ASP A 414 -1.73 19.95 -58.63
C ASP A 414 -0.71 19.52 -57.56
N TYR A 415 -1.16 18.85 -56.52
CA TYR A 415 -0.26 18.26 -55.51
C TYR A 415 0.31 16.92 -56.00
N ALA A 416 -0.44 16.15 -56.78
CA ALA A 416 0.06 14.92 -57.36
C ALA A 416 1.23 15.20 -58.36
N ALA A 417 1.14 16.29 -59.14
CA ALA A 417 2.18 16.70 -60.08
C ALA A 417 3.50 17.13 -59.41
N VAL A 418 3.46 17.58 -58.13
CA VAL A 418 4.66 17.97 -57.37
C VAL A 418 5.36 16.73 -56.78
N VAL A 419 4.60 15.66 -56.50
CA VAL A 419 5.13 14.41 -55.92
C VAL A 419 5.79 13.54 -57.04
N ASP A 420 5.27 13.59 -58.25
CA ASP A 420 5.80 12.78 -59.35
C ASP A 420 6.94 13.48 -60.17
N GLY A 421 7.23 14.75 -59.89
CA GLY A 421 8.25 15.55 -60.57
C GLY A 421 9.64 15.61 -59.93
N GLY A 422 9.90 14.80 -58.93
CA GLY A 422 11.19 14.71 -58.22
C GLY A 422 12.01 13.48 -58.60
N GLN A 423 12.53 13.43 -59.81
CA GLN A 423 13.72 12.63 -60.13
C GLN A 423 14.89 13.56 -60.37
#